data_a44670dcc683f2228184764d7c08b710
#
_entry.id   a44670dcc683f2228184764d7c08b710
#
_cell.length_a   1.000
_cell.length_b   1.000
_cell.length_c   1.000
_cell.angle_alpha   90.00
_cell.angle_beta   90.00
_cell.angle_gamma   90.00
#
_symmetry.space_group_name_H-M   'P 1'
#
loop_
_entity.id
_entity.type
_entity.pdbx_description
1 polymer ?
#
loop_
_entity_poly.entity_id
_entity_poly.type
_entity_poly.pdbx_seq_one_letter_code
_entity_poly.pdbx_strand_id
1 'polypeptide(L)'
;NYDDIQNLEDNSKKLIKEITEGTFKEEQIADITKYYDNLCNKYNNKNLEIAVRSSAIAEDMPNASFAGQQDTYLNIFGIDNIILNIKMCFASLFNVRALSYRHSNNIKLCDVKISVAIQKMVRSDIGSAGVAFSIDPESGYDKAIVLNSSFGLGELVVSGGVKPDEIICDKSTLKEF
;
A
#
# COMPACT_ATOMS: atom_id res chain seq x y z
N ASN A 1 -25.66 2.06 -8.75
CA ASN A 1 -26.31 0.85 -8.31
C ASN A 1 -25.26 -0.25 -8.12
N TYR A 2 -25.08 -0.75 -6.90
CA TYR A 2 -24.04 -1.75 -6.59
C TYR A 2 -24.35 -3.15 -7.14
N ASP A 3 -25.61 -3.41 -7.50
CA ASP A 3 -26.03 -4.67 -8.11
C ASP A 3 -25.76 -4.69 -9.64
N ASP A 4 -25.45 -3.54 -10.23
CA ASP A 4 -25.08 -3.37 -11.62
C ASP A 4 -23.56 -3.15 -11.71
N ILE A 5 -22.84 -4.22 -12.00
CA ILE A 5 -21.37 -4.23 -12.06
C ILE A 5 -20.85 -3.24 -13.11
N GLN A 6 -21.49 -3.15 -14.27
CA GLN A 6 -21.07 -2.24 -15.33
C GLN A 6 -21.21 -0.78 -14.89
N ASN A 7 -22.33 -0.44 -14.26
CA ASN A 7 -22.55 0.90 -13.71
C ASN A 7 -21.53 1.25 -12.63
N LEU A 8 -21.17 0.28 -11.77
CA LEU A 8 -20.18 0.43 -10.73
C LEU A 8 -18.78 0.69 -11.33
N GLU A 9 -18.40 -0.07 -12.35
CA GLU A 9 -17.12 0.11 -13.06
C GLU A 9 -17.04 1.48 -13.75
N ASP A 10 -18.08 1.90 -14.43
CA ASP A 10 -18.11 3.18 -15.15
C ASP A 10 -18.02 4.37 -14.18
N ASN A 11 -18.73 4.31 -13.07
CA ASN A 11 -18.63 5.33 -12.01
C ASN A 11 -17.26 5.33 -11.34
N SER A 12 -16.68 4.16 -11.07
CA SER A 12 -15.33 4.01 -10.55
C SER A 12 -14.31 4.69 -11.47
N LYS A 13 -14.32 4.35 -12.76
CA LYS A 13 -13.42 4.94 -13.77
C LYS A 13 -13.56 6.46 -13.85
N LYS A 14 -14.79 6.96 -13.80
CA LYS A 14 -15.07 8.40 -13.83
C LYS A 14 -14.47 9.12 -12.61
N LEU A 15 -14.70 8.61 -11.41
CA LEU A 15 -14.18 9.19 -10.17
C LEU A 15 -12.64 9.14 -10.12
N ILE A 16 -12.04 8.00 -10.51
CA ILE A 16 -10.58 7.87 -10.58
C ILE A 16 -10.01 8.91 -11.55
N LYS A 17 -10.62 9.08 -12.71
CA LYS A 17 -10.20 10.07 -13.71
C LYS A 17 -10.29 11.50 -13.16
N GLU A 18 -11.41 11.88 -12.56
CA GLU A 18 -11.59 13.22 -11.96
C GLU A 18 -10.53 13.53 -10.89
N ILE A 19 -10.20 12.55 -10.04
CA ILE A 19 -9.17 12.72 -9.00
C ILE A 19 -7.78 12.85 -9.61
N THR A 20 -7.45 12.00 -10.58
CA THR A 20 -6.10 11.98 -11.18
C THR A 20 -5.84 13.18 -12.09
N GLU A 21 -6.87 13.71 -12.77
CA GLU A 21 -6.81 14.93 -13.58
C GLU A 21 -6.91 16.20 -12.72
N GLY A 22 -7.39 16.11 -11.49
CA GLY A 22 -7.46 17.23 -10.54
C GLY A 22 -6.06 17.82 -10.27
N THR A 23 -6.02 19.06 -9.81
CA THR A 23 -4.77 19.77 -9.51
C THR A 23 -4.65 20.07 -8.02
N PHE A 24 -3.46 19.88 -7.46
CA PHE A 24 -3.12 20.42 -6.14
C PHE A 24 -2.93 21.94 -6.22
N LYS A 25 -3.16 22.63 -5.11
CA LYS A 25 -2.80 24.04 -5.00
C LYS A 25 -1.28 24.19 -5.07
N GLU A 26 -0.81 25.36 -5.57
CA GLU A 26 0.62 25.66 -5.67
C GLU A 26 1.37 25.50 -4.34
N GLU A 27 0.78 25.93 -3.23
CA GLU A 27 1.34 25.77 -1.90
C GLU A 27 1.55 24.30 -1.50
N GLN A 28 0.61 23.41 -1.88
CA GLN A 28 0.71 21.99 -1.61
C GLN A 28 1.82 21.34 -2.45
N ILE A 29 1.92 21.74 -3.72
CA ILE A 29 3.00 21.27 -4.60
C ILE A 29 4.37 21.71 -4.06
N ALA A 30 4.47 22.98 -3.61
CA ALA A 30 5.69 23.53 -3.02
C ALA A 30 6.10 22.76 -1.74
N ASP A 31 5.15 22.44 -0.87
CA ASP A 31 5.42 21.65 0.34
C ASP A 31 5.87 20.23 0.00
N ILE A 32 5.17 19.54 -0.90
CA ILE A 32 5.56 18.18 -1.33
C ILE A 32 6.99 18.20 -1.90
N THR A 33 7.30 19.17 -2.77
CA THR A 33 8.62 19.34 -3.37
C THR A 33 9.68 19.56 -2.30
N LYS A 34 9.46 20.50 -1.39
CA LYS A 34 10.36 20.82 -0.30
C LYS A 34 10.70 19.59 0.57
N TYR A 35 9.68 18.80 0.93
CA TYR A 35 9.91 17.61 1.76
C TYR A 35 10.60 16.49 0.98
N TYR A 36 10.32 16.32 -0.31
CA TYR A 36 11.04 15.38 -1.16
C TYR A 36 12.51 15.78 -1.32
N ASP A 37 12.80 17.08 -1.57
CA ASP A 37 14.16 17.60 -1.66
C ASP A 37 14.94 17.40 -0.34
N ASN A 38 14.29 17.62 0.81
CA ASN A 38 14.88 17.34 2.11
C ASN A 38 15.24 15.85 2.26
N LEU A 39 14.38 14.97 1.77
CA LEU A 39 14.65 13.53 1.77
C LEU A 39 15.82 13.18 0.85
N CYS A 40 15.86 13.74 -0.36
CA CYS A 40 16.95 13.59 -1.31
C CYS A 40 18.30 14.07 -0.72
N ASN A 41 18.30 15.22 -0.08
CA ASN A 41 19.46 15.79 0.57
C ASN A 41 19.95 14.91 1.74
N LYS A 42 19.02 14.42 2.57
CA LYS A 42 19.34 13.53 3.69
C LYS A 42 20.09 12.27 3.26
N TYR A 43 19.76 11.74 2.08
CA TYR A 43 20.36 10.52 1.54
C TYR A 43 21.39 10.79 0.44
N ASN A 44 21.73 12.06 0.18
CA ASN A 44 22.66 12.49 -0.86
C ASN A 44 22.38 11.85 -2.23
N ASN A 45 21.11 11.81 -2.62
CA ASN A 45 20.65 11.24 -3.88
C ASN A 45 19.55 12.13 -4.47
N LYS A 46 19.84 12.81 -5.59
CA LYS A 46 18.92 13.73 -6.26
C LYS A 46 17.68 13.05 -6.87
N ASN A 47 17.80 11.78 -7.21
CA ASN A 47 16.72 10.96 -7.78
C ASN A 47 16.38 9.82 -6.83
N LEU A 48 16.15 10.16 -5.56
CA LEU A 48 15.84 9.17 -4.54
C LEU A 48 14.57 8.42 -4.90
N GLU A 49 14.66 7.11 -5.01
CA GLU A 49 13.50 6.24 -5.17
C GLU A 49 12.72 6.12 -3.88
N ILE A 50 11.41 6.28 -3.99
CA ILE A 50 10.47 6.25 -2.88
C ILE A 50 9.33 5.26 -3.15
N ALA A 51 8.70 4.84 -2.08
CA ALA A 51 7.38 4.23 -2.10
C ALA A 51 6.32 5.28 -1.75
N VAL A 52 5.25 5.35 -2.54
CA VAL A 52 4.06 6.14 -2.26
C VAL A 52 2.98 5.18 -1.78
N ARG A 53 2.59 5.30 -0.51
CA ARG A 53 1.71 4.33 0.16
C ARG A 53 0.50 5.02 0.74
N SER A 54 -0.66 4.44 0.50
CA SER A 54 -1.87 4.84 1.22
C SER A 54 -1.87 4.31 2.66
N SER A 55 -2.57 5.03 3.52
CA SER A 55 -2.90 4.61 4.88
C SER A 55 -4.30 5.13 5.20
N ALA A 56 -5.27 4.23 5.29
CA ALA A 56 -6.64 4.59 5.60
C ALA A 56 -7.00 4.26 7.05
N ILE A 57 -7.80 5.14 7.66
CA ILE A 57 -8.28 4.91 9.04
C ILE A 57 -9.10 3.62 9.14
N ALA A 58 -9.78 3.25 8.06
CA ALA A 58 -10.60 2.04 8.01
C ALA A 58 -9.79 0.73 7.83
N GLU A 59 -8.47 0.81 7.65
CA GLU A 59 -7.61 -0.37 7.38
C GLU A 59 -7.62 -1.36 8.55
N ASP A 60 -7.66 -0.86 9.79
CA ASP A 60 -7.59 -1.64 11.03
C ASP A 60 -8.90 -1.58 11.86
N MET A 61 -10.05 -1.52 11.22
CA MET A 61 -11.32 -1.52 11.94
C MET A 61 -11.57 -2.89 12.59
N PRO A 62 -12.09 -2.95 13.84
CA PRO A 62 -12.29 -4.21 14.57
C PRO A 62 -13.17 -5.25 13.87
N ASN A 63 -14.11 -4.78 13.03
CA ASN A 63 -15.10 -5.64 12.35
C ASN A 63 -14.94 -5.69 10.84
N ALA A 64 -13.97 -4.95 10.28
CA ALA A 64 -13.77 -4.88 8.83
C ALA A 64 -12.33 -4.43 8.54
N SER A 65 -11.58 -5.23 7.82
CA SER A 65 -10.20 -4.91 7.42
C SER A 65 -10.17 -4.47 5.96
N PHE A 66 -9.62 -3.29 5.71
CA PHE A 66 -9.32 -2.79 4.37
C PHE A 66 -7.93 -3.23 3.86
N ALA A 67 -7.28 -4.17 4.55
CA ALA A 67 -5.98 -4.67 4.16
C ALA A 67 -5.97 -5.13 2.70
N GLY A 68 -4.99 -4.66 1.93
CA GLY A 68 -4.84 -5.00 0.51
C GLY A 68 -5.90 -4.41 -0.43
N GLN A 69 -6.76 -3.49 0.04
CA GLN A 69 -7.74 -2.81 -0.80
C GLN A 69 -7.21 -1.53 -1.43
N GLN A 70 -6.04 -1.08 -1.01
CA GLN A 70 -5.43 0.18 -1.41
C GLN A 70 -4.10 -0.05 -2.08
N ASP A 71 -3.74 0.88 -2.97
CA ASP A 71 -2.57 0.74 -3.80
C ASP A 71 -1.31 1.29 -3.11
N THR A 72 -0.18 0.65 -3.42
CA THR A 72 1.17 1.11 -3.08
C THR A 72 1.97 1.19 -4.38
N TYR A 73 2.63 2.31 -4.60
CA TYR A 73 3.46 2.54 -5.79
C TYR A 73 4.92 2.58 -5.39
N LEU A 74 5.73 1.70 -5.99
CA LEU A 74 7.13 1.49 -5.67
C LEU A 74 8.05 2.10 -6.74
N ASN A 75 9.29 2.38 -6.36
CA ASN A 75 10.35 2.88 -7.26
C ASN A 75 9.96 4.19 -7.96
N ILE A 76 9.22 5.06 -7.27
CA ILE A 76 8.82 6.37 -7.79
C ILE A 76 9.92 7.38 -7.51
N PHE A 77 10.25 8.21 -8.51
CA PHE A 77 11.16 9.34 -8.38
C PHE A 77 10.72 10.52 -9.25
N GLY A 78 11.17 11.72 -8.88
CA GLY A 78 10.79 12.96 -9.54
C GLY A 78 9.41 13.48 -9.09
N ILE A 79 9.31 14.81 -8.96
CA ILE A 79 8.15 15.46 -8.33
C ILE A 79 6.84 15.20 -9.06
N ASP A 80 6.85 15.21 -10.39
CA ASP A 80 5.64 15.02 -11.18
C ASP A 80 5.06 13.61 -10.99
N ASN A 81 5.94 12.59 -10.97
CA ASN A 81 5.54 11.22 -10.69
C ASN A 81 5.04 11.05 -9.25
N ILE A 82 5.67 11.72 -8.30
CA ILE A 82 5.24 11.69 -6.89
C ILE A 82 3.84 12.27 -6.77
N ILE A 83 3.58 13.43 -7.35
CA ILE A 83 2.27 14.08 -7.36
C ILE A 83 1.22 13.19 -8.02
N LEU A 84 1.54 12.58 -9.16
CA LEU A 84 0.64 11.65 -9.82
C LEU A 84 0.30 10.45 -8.91
N ASN A 85 1.30 9.82 -8.32
CA ASN A 85 1.09 8.64 -7.48
C ASN A 85 0.38 8.96 -6.16
N ILE A 86 0.54 10.18 -5.60
CA ILE A 86 -0.30 10.64 -4.49
C ILE A 86 -1.77 10.69 -4.89
N LYS A 87 -2.08 11.24 -6.06
CA LYS A 87 -3.46 11.27 -6.59
C LYS A 87 -4.00 9.86 -6.82
N MET A 88 -3.18 8.95 -7.35
CA MET A 88 -3.55 7.57 -7.55
C MET A 88 -3.85 6.86 -6.21
N CYS A 89 -3.08 7.13 -5.15
CA CYS A 89 -3.41 6.65 -3.79
C CYS A 89 -4.78 7.17 -3.33
N PHE A 90 -5.11 8.44 -3.53
CA PHE A 90 -6.45 8.95 -3.20
C PHE A 90 -7.54 8.32 -4.07
N ALA A 91 -7.25 8.12 -5.34
CA ALA A 91 -8.19 7.50 -6.29
C ALA A 91 -8.47 6.04 -5.98
N SER A 92 -7.53 5.32 -5.32
CA SER A 92 -7.70 3.91 -4.95
C SER A 92 -8.90 3.66 -4.03
N LEU A 93 -9.35 4.66 -3.28
CA LEU A 93 -10.60 4.60 -2.52
C LEU A 93 -11.84 4.36 -3.38
N PHE A 94 -11.76 4.64 -4.66
CA PHE A 94 -12.88 4.58 -5.61
C PHE A 94 -12.73 3.43 -6.61
N ASN A 95 -11.74 2.54 -6.46
CA ASN A 95 -11.66 1.33 -7.26
C ASN A 95 -12.86 0.41 -6.95
N VAL A 96 -13.23 -0.44 -7.91
CA VAL A 96 -14.41 -1.32 -7.81
C VAL A 96 -14.37 -2.17 -6.55
N ARG A 97 -13.18 -2.68 -6.20
CA ARG A 97 -12.97 -3.51 -5.01
C ARG A 97 -13.29 -2.73 -3.71
N ALA A 98 -12.72 -1.52 -3.57
CA ALA A 98 -12.96 -0.67 -2.40
C ALA A 98 -14.43 -0.21 -2.30
N LEU A 99 -15.07 0.08 -3.44
CA LEU A 99 -16.49 0.44 -3.50
C LEU A 99 -17.38 -0.73 -3.06
N SER A 100 -17.14 -1.93 -3.61
CA SER A 100 -17.90 -3.15 -3.28
C SER A 100 -17.72 -3.53 -1.81
N TYR A 101 -16.48 -3.48 -1.31
CA TYR A 101 -16.16 -3.78 0.08
C TYR A 101 -16.89 -2.84 1.05
N ARG A 102 -16.87 -1.53 0.79
CA ARG A 102 -17.61 -0.57 1.61
C ARG A 102 -19.11 -0.82 1.60
N HIS A 103 -19.66 -1.13 0.44
CA HIS A 103 -21.09 -1.45 0.34
C HIS A 103 -21.43 -2.69 1.17
N SER A 104 -20.69 -3.78 1.01
CA SER A 104 -20.94 -5.05 1.74
C SER A 104 -20.81 -4.91 3.25
N ASN A 105 -19.98 -3.97 3.73
CA ASN A 105 -19.77 -3.73 5.15
C ASN A 105 -20.53 -2.50 5.69
N ASN A 106 -21.44 -1.89 4.91
CA ASN A 106 -22.20 -0.69 5.26
C ASN A 106 -21.35 0.51 5.70
N ILE A 107 -20.14 0.66 5.15
CA ILE A 107 -19.21 1.73 5.48
C ILE A 107 -19.51 2.94 4.60
N LYS A 108 -19.86 4.06 5.22
CA LYS A 108 -20.15 5.31 4.49
C LYS A 108 -18.86 5.92 3.98
N LEU A 109 -18.92 6.56 2.80
CA LEU A 109 -17.77 7.22 2.20
C LEU A 109 -17.19 8.34 3.11
N CYS A 110 -18.05 9.06 3.82
CA CYS A 110 -17.62 10.13 4.74
C CYS A 110 -16.82 9.62 5.95
N ASP A 111 -16.94 8.33 6.28
CA ASP A 111 -16.24 7.71 7.42
C ASP A 111 -14.85 7.19 7.02
N VAL A 112 -14.56 7.14 5.73
CA VAL A 112 -13.26 6.68 5.20
C VAL A 112 -12.37 7.88 4.94
N LYS A 113 -11.28 7.98 5.70
CA LYS A 113 -10.23 8.97 5.49
C LYS A 113 -8.95 8.25 5.12
N ILE A 114 -8.20 8.83 4.20
CA ILE A 114 -6.93 8.30 3.71
C ILE A 114 -5.85 9.37 3.84
N SER A 115 -4.68 8.95 4.25
CA SER A 115 -3.44 9.71 4.14
C SER A 115 -2.50 9.01 3.16
N VAL A 116 -1.49 9.72 2.70
CA VAL A 116 -0.46 9.17 1.82
C VAL A 116 0.90 9.38 2.47
N ALA A 117 1.64 8.29 2.64
CA ALA A 117 3.00 8.32 3.13
C ALA A 117 4.00 8.19 1.97
N ILE A 118 5.01 9.05 2.00
CA ILE A 118 6.16 9.00 1.09
C ILE A 118 7.34 8.46 1.88
N GLN A 119 7.81 7.30 1.49
CA GLN A 119 8.87 6.58 2.20
C GLN A 119 10.02 6.25 1.25
N LYS A 120 11.27 6.46 1.70
CA LYS A 120 12.43 5.99 0.95
C LYS A 120 12.33 4.49 0.69
N MET A 121 12.63 4.07 -0.54
CA MET A 121 12.73 2.63 -0.87
C MET A 121 13.81 1.95 -0.05
N VAL A 122 13.47 0.77 0.49
CA VAL A 122 14.46 -0.16 1.03
C VAL A 122 15.08 -0.93 -0.14
N ARG A 123 16.40 -1.06 -0.14
CA ARG A 123 17.15 -1.70 -1.23
C ARG A 123 17.07 -3.22 -1.17
N SER A 124 15.87 -3.76 -1.18
CA SER A 124 15.63 -5.19 -1.27
C SER A 124 15.92 -5.78 -2.65
N ASP A 125 16.05 -4.92 -3.67
CA ASP A 125 16.53 -5.27 -5.02
C ASP A 125 17.95 -5.90 -5.02
N ILE A 126 18.77 -5.60 -4.02
CA ILE A 126 20.10 -6.17 -3.79
C ILE A 126 20.14 -7.05 -2.53
N GLY A 127 19.01 -7.47 -2.04
CA GLY A 127 18.86 -8.28 -0.84
C GLY A 127 17.62 -9.15 -0.90
N SER A 128 16.92 -9.26 0.20
CA SER A 128 15.69 -10.02 0.32
C SER A 128 14.60 -9.21 1.04
N ALA A 129 13.37 -9.59 0.79
CA ALA A 129 12.21 -9.08 1.49
C ALA A 129 11.17 -10.18 1.68
N GLY A 130 10.23 -9.97 2.60
CA GLY A 130 9.21 -10.96 2.86
C GLY A 130 8.19 -10.50 3.89
N VAL A 131 7.44 -11.46 4.39
CA VAL A 131 6.44 -11.26 5.44
C VAL A 131 6.71 -12.16 6.63
N ALA A 132 6.38 -11.66 7.81
CA ALA A 132 6.48 -12.40 9.06
C ALA A 132 5.09 -12.45 9.71
N PHE A 133 4.67 -13.65 10.06
CA PHE A 133 3.43 -13.86 10.80
C PHE A 133 3.76 -14.24 12.24
N SER A 134 3.11 -13.58 13.19
CA SER A 134 3.24 -13.91 14.61
C SER A 134 2.41 -15.12 15.04
N ILE A 135 1.74 -15.77 14.12
CA ILE A 135 0.97 -16.99 14.27
C ILE A 135 1.08 -17.73 12.94
N ASP A 136 1.05 -19.04 12.96
CA ASP A 136 0.94 -19.82 11.72
C ASP A 136 -0.44 -19.52 11.07
N PRO A 137 -0.48 -18.91 9.88
CA PRO A 137 -1.73 -18.53 9.24
C PRO A 137 -2.57 -19.71 8.75
N GLU A 138 -1.97 -20.89 8.57
CA GLU A 138 -2.68 -22.10 8.10
C GLU A 138 -3.30 -22.89 9.26
N SER A 139 -2.52 -23.18 10.30
CA SER A 139 -2.97 -24.00 11.43
C SER A 139 -3.53 -23.19 12.61
N GLY A 140 -3.24 -21.88 12.68
CA GLY A 140 -3.56 -21.04 13.83
C GLY A 140 -2.66 -21.28 15.05
N TYR A 141 -1.52 -21.98 14.88
CA TYR A 141 -0.59 -22.25 15.96
C TYR A 141 0.10 -20.97 16.44
N ASP A 142 -0.17 -20.57 17.67
CA ASP A 142 0.19 -19.26 18.22
C ASP A 142 1.62 -19.19 18.80
N LYS A 143 2.33 -20.32 18.87
CA LYS A 143 3.72 -20.38 19.39
C LYS A 143 4.79 -20.39 18.32
N ALA A 144 4.40 -20.33 17.06
CA ALA A 144 5.31 -20.19 15.93
C ALA A 144 5.36 -18.78 15.38
N ILE A 145 6.49 -18.41 14.80
CA ILE A 145 6.64 -17.28 13.87
C ILE A 145 6.91 -17.91 12.51
N VAL A 146 6.11 -17.56 11.52
CA VAL A 146 6.29 -18.01 10.14
C VAL A 146 6.85 -16.85 9.32
N LEU A 147 7.96 -17.08 8.65
CA LEU A 147 8.66 -16.12 7.80
C LEU A 147 8.63 -16.63 6.37
N ASN A 148 8.07 -15.84 5.47
CA ASN A 148 8.11 -16.12 4.03
C ASN A 148 8.94 -15.04 3.36
N SER A 149 10.05 -15.39 2.72
CA SER A 149 10.97 -14.43 2.12
C SER A 149 11.48 -14.88 0.76
N SER A 150 11.87 -13.91 -0.07
CA SER A 150 12.50 -14.14 -1.36
C SER A 150 13.48 -13.01 -1.69
N PHE A 151 14.36 -13.24 -2.65
CA PHE A 151 15.19 -12.16 -3.18
C PHE A 151 14.33 -11.11 -3.89
N GLY A 152 14.74 -9.85 -3.77
CA GLY A 152 14.07 -8.73 -4.41
C GLY A 152 12.96 -8.11 -3.58
N LEU A 153 11.98 -7.50 -4.25
CA LEU A 153 10.90 -6.75 -3.62
C LEU A 153 9.86 -7.67 -2.97
N GLY A 154 9.42 -7.32 -1.77
CA GLY A 154 8.41 -8.08 -1.02
C GLY A 154 7.03 -8.18 -1.69
N GLU A 155 6.74 -7.31 -2.64
CA GLU A 155 5.51 -7.34 -3.45
C GLU A 155 5.31 -8.69 -4.14
N LEU A 156 6.40 -9.31 -4.64
CA LEU A 156 6.34 -10.61 -5.30
C LEU A 156 5.96 -11.75 -4.35
N VAL A 157 6.38 -11.66 -3.09
CA VAL A 157 5.99 -12.62 -2.03
C VAL A 157 4.52 -12.45 -1.68
N VAL A 158 4.08 -11.19 -1.46
CA VAL A 158 2.70 -10.88 -1.06
C VAL A 158 1.69 -11.19 -2.16
N SER A 159 2.05 -10.95 -3.44
CA SER A 159 1.18 -11.23 -4.58
C SER A 159 1.16 -12.70 -5.01
N GLY A 160 2.03 -13.54 -4.42
CA GLY A 160 2.19 -14.94 -4.84
C GLY A 160 2.89 -15.09 -6.19
N GLY A 161 3.60 -14.05 -6.65
CA GLY A 161 4.35 -14.05 -7.91
C GLY A 161 5.62 -14.92 -7.89
N VAL A 162 6.09 -15.28 -6.70
CA VAL A 162 7.23 -16.16 -6.48
C VAL A 162 6.91 -17.18 -5.40
N LYS A 163 7.58 -18.34 -5.45
CA LYS A 163 7.59 -19.30 -4.33
C LYS A 163 8.64 -18.82 -3.32
N PRO A 164 8.25 -18.36 -2.12
CA PRO A 164 9.20 -17.92 -1.11
C PRO A 164 9.87 -19.09 -0.41
N ASP A 165 11.01 -18.81 0.22
CA ASP A 165 11.55 -19.66 1.27
C ASP A 165 10.69 -19.46 2.53
N GLU A 166 10.31 -20.56 3.17
CA GLU A 166 9.55 -20.56 4.41
C GLU A 166 10.43 -20.97 5.57
N ILE A 167 10.42 -20.17 6.64
CA ILE A 167 11.16 -20.43 7.86
C ILE A 167 10.17 -20.38 9.01
N ILE A 168 10.11 -21.44 9.80
CA ILE A 168 9.25 -21.55 10.98
C ILE A 168 10.12 -21.54 12.22
N CYS A 169 9.91 -20.58 13.11
CA CYS A 169 10.67 -20.44 14.35
C CYS A 169 9.77 -20.60 15.58
N ASP A 170 10.24 -21.32 16.58
CA ASP A 170 9.60 -21.35 17.89
C ASP A 170 9.77 -20.00 18.63
N LYS A 171 8.67 -19.43 19.12
CA LYS A 171 8.69 -18.12 19.80
C LYS A 171 9.50 -18.10 21.10
N SER A 172 9.55 -19.22 21.81
CA SER A 172 10.21 -19.31 23.11
C SER A 172 11.72 -19.38 22.99
N THR A 173 12.20 -20.07 21.97
CA THR A 173 13.62 -20.35 21.76
C THR A 173 14.23 -19.48 20.66
N LEU A 174 13.40 -18.94 19.76
CA LEU A 174 13.79 -18.27 18.51
C LEU A 174 14.68 -19.15 17.62
N LYS A 175 14.49 -20.46 17.73
CA LYS A 175 15.17 -21.45 16.88
C LYS A 175 14.21 -21.95 15.79
N GLU A 176 14.77 -22.21 14.63
CA GLU A 176 14.09 -22.85 13.52
C GLU A 176 13.70 -24.28 13.91
N PHE A 177 12.54 -24.72 13.42
CA PHE A 177 12.05 -26.08 13.57
C PHE A 177 12.67 -26.99 12.52
#